data_a2f966b6e101e77676fa1bc1341ac99d
#
_entry.id   a2f966b6e101e77676fa1bc1341ac99d
#
_cell.length_a   1.000
_cell.length_b   1.000
_cell.length_c   1.000
_cell.angle_alpha   90.00
_cell.angle_beta   90.00
_cell.angle_gamma   90.00
#
_symmetry.space_group_name_H-M   'P 1'
#
loop_
_entity.id
_entity.type
_entity.pdbx_description
1 polymer ?
#
loop_
_entity_poly.entity_id
_entity_poly.type
_entity_poly.pdbx_seq_one_letter_code
_entity_poly.pdbx_strand_id
1 'polypeptide(L)'
;MNTMATQPMSKNVADINNELNFSKNLQNVANKINVASDIDEIMLEVSKDICAVFNAERLTIYTLSEDKSFLISRVKTGFDSFQDFKLPLTENSIAGYVGVMKKVVNIEDVYNKSELRKISASLTFPYDVDKRTGYRTKQVLMAPI
;
A
#
# COMPACT_ATOMS: atom_id res chain seq x y z
N MET A 1 28.22 15.06 -39.77
CA MET A 1 27.14 14.44 -38.95
C MET A 1 27.57 14.52 -37.51
N ASN A 2 26.99 15.44 -36.75
CA ASN A 2 27.25 15.56 -35.31
C ASN A 2 26.36 14.57 -34.55
N THR A 3 26.97 13.49 -34.04
CA THR A 3 26.35 12.64 -33.03
C THR A 3 26.40 13.41 -31.72
N MET A 4 25.26 14.01 -31.32
CA MET A 4 25.09 14.51 -29.96
C MET A 4 25.09 13.31 -29.02
N ALA A 5 26.22 13.09 -28.37
CA ALA A 5 26.29 12.22 -27.20
C ALA A 5 25.48 12.88 -26.09
N THR A 6 24.34 12.27 -25.76
CA THR A 6 23.59 12.58 -24.53
C THR A 6 24.49 12.27 -23.34
N GLN A 7 25.07 13.29 -22.74
CA GLN A 7 25.72 13.16 -21.44
C GLN A 7 24.68 12.69 -20.41
N PRO A 8 24.96 11.65 -19.59
CA PRO A 8 24.11 11.31 -18.49
C PRO A 8 24.04 12.52 -17.55
N MET A 9 22.81 12.99 -17.27
CA MET A 9 22.59 14.06 -16.28
C MET A 9 23.23 13.60 -14.96
N SER A 10 24.27 14.28 -14.51
CA SER A 10 24.87 14.02 -13.20
C SER A 10 23.82 14.34 -12.14
N LYS A 11 23.43 13.32 -11.35
CA LYS A 11 22.60 13.51 -10.18
C LYS A 11 23.28 14.53 -9.27
N ASN A 12 22.52 15.51 -8.80
CA ASN A 12 23.09 16.47 -7.86
C ASN A 12 23.28 15.83 -6.48
N VAL A 13 24.08 16.42 -5.62
CA VAL A 13 24.36 15.90 -4.27
C VAL A 13 23.09 15.76 -3.42
N ALA A 14 22.10 16.64 -3.62
CA ALA A 14 20.83 16.58 -2.90
C ALA A 14 20.03 15.34 -3.31
N ASP A 15 20.00 14.98 -4.59
CA ASP A 15 19.32 13.77 -5.07
C ASP A 15 19.97 12.51 -4.53
N ILE A 16 21.31 12.46 -4.51
CA ILE A 16 22.07 11.34 -3.93
C ILE A 16 21.80 11.19 -2.45
N ASN A 17 21.76 12.29 -1.70
CA ASN A 17 21.43 12.27 -0.27
C ASN A 17 20.00 11.81 0.00
N ASN A 18 19.05 12.22 -0.82
CA ASN A 18 17.65 11.78 -0.72
C ASN A 18 17.52 10.26 -0.98
N GLU A 19 18.18 9.75 -2.00
CA GLU A 19 18.20 8.31 -2.29
C GLU A 19 18.86 7.51 -1.17
N LEU A 20 19.96 8.01 -0.62
CA LEU A 20 20.65 7.36 0.50
C LEU A 20 19.79 7.33 1.76
N ASN A 21 19.11 8.42 2.09
CA ASN A 21 18.20 8.50 3.22
C ASN A 21 17.00 7.57 3.04
N PHE A 22 16.41 7.54 1.85
CA PHE A 22 15.33 6.60 1.53
C PHE A 22 15.79 5.15 1.71
N SER A 23 16.95 4.79 1.17
CA SER A 23 17.53 3.45 1.29
C SER A 23 17.77 3.04 2.74
N LYS A 24 18.33 3.94 3.57
CA LYS A 24 18.54 3.70 5.00
C LYS A 24 17.22 3.51 5.75
N ASN A 25 16.23 4.35 5.48
CA ASN A 25 14.92 4.25 6.11
C ASN A 25 14.22 2.94 5.71
N LEU A 26 14.28 2.56 4.44
CA LEU A 26 13.74 1.31 3.95
C LEU A 26 14.41 0.09 4.63
N GLN A 27 15.73 0.11 4.78
CA GLN A 27 16.47 -0.96 5.45
C GLN A 27 16.08 -1.06 6.93
N ASN A 28 15.93 0.07 7.64
CA ASN A 28 15.48 0.09 9.02
C ASN A 28 14.09 -0.51 9.18
N VAL A 29 13.15 -0.16 8.30
CA VAL A 29 11.79 -0.73 8.28
C VAL A 29 11.84 -2.22 8.01
N ALA A 30 12.61 -2.67 7.01
CA ALA A 30 12.75 -4.09 6.70
C ALA A 30 13.32 -4.88 7.89
N ASN A 31 14.32 -4.34 8.58
CA ASN A 31 14.87 -4.98 9.78
C ASN A 31 13.84 -5.09 10.91
N LYS A 32 13.04 -4.06 11.14
CA LYS A 32 11.95 -4.10 12.15
C LYS A 32 10.89 -5.13 11.79
N ILE A 33 10.49 -5.23 10.54
CA ILE A 33 9.54 -6.24 10.06
C ILE A 33 10.08 -7.66 10.28
N ASN A 34 11.36 -7.87 9.99
CA ASN A 34 12.00 -9.18 10.12
C ASN A 34 12.12 -9.68 11.57
N VAL A 35 12.15 -8.78 12.54
CA VAL A 35 12.20 -9.15 13.98
C VAL A 35 10.83 -9.14 14.64
N ALA A 36 9.79 -8.63 13.99
CA ALA A 36 8.44 -8.62 14.51
C ALA A 36 7.88 -10.04 14.64
N SER A 37 7.21 -10.31 15.76
CA SER A 37 6.68 -11.64 16.08
C SER A 37 5.38 -11.95 15.34
N ASP A 38 4.60 -10.91 15.04
CA ASP A 38 3.30 -11.03 14.38
C ASP A 38 2.87 -9.74 13.68
N ILE A 39 1.72 -9.81 12.99
CA ILE A 39 1.15 -8.67 12.26
C ILE A 39 0.74 -7.53 13.19
N ASP A 40 0.28 -7.82 14.40
CA ASP A 40 -0.14 -6.79 15.34
C ASP A 40 1.04 -5.94 15.77
N GLU A 41 2.19 -6.55 16.02
CA GLU A 41 3.44 -5.84 16.32
C GLU A 41 3.85 -4.95 15.13
N ILE A 42 3.76 -5.44 13.89
CA ILE A 42 4.03 -4.64 12.71
C ILE A 42 3.07 -3.44 12.64
N MET A 43 1.79 -3.66 12.86
CA MET A 43 0.79 -2.58 12.82
C MET A 43 0.98 -1.54 13.93
N LEU A 44 1.44 -1.94 15.09
CA LEU A 44 1.68 -1.04 16.22
C LEU A 44 3.00 -0.28 16.10
N GLU A 45 4.08 -1.01 15.87
CA GLU A 45 5.45 -0.49 16.02
C GLU A 45 6.03 0.04 14.70
N VAL A 46 5.67 -0.60 13.58
CA VAL A 46 6.33 -0.37 12.30
C VAL A 46 5.47 0.42 11.31
N SER A 47 4.16 0.48 11.51
CA SER A 47 3.23 1.11 10.56
C SER A 47 3.57 2.57 10.27
N LYS A 48 3.98 3.33 11.29
CA LYS A 48 4.38 4.74 11.12
C LYS A 48 5.62 4.89 10.26
N ASP A 49 6.60 4.01 10.48
CA ASP A 49 7.85 4.03 9.72
C ASP A 49 7.62 3.62 8.25
N ILE A 50 6.74 2.62 8.02
CA ILE A 50 6.33 2.24 6.66
C ILE A 50 5.63 3.42 5.96
N CYS A 51 4.66 4.04 6.63
CA CYS A 51 3.98 5.22 6.09
C CYS A 51 4.94 6.35 5.78
N ALA A 52 5.93 6.60 6.63
CA ALA A 52 6.93 7.65 6.39
C ALA A 52 7.82 7.35 5.17
N VAL A 53 8.24 6.09 4.97
CA VAL A 53 9.03 5.68 3.79
C VAL A 53 8.27 5.93 2.49
N PHE A 54 6.97 5.64 2.47
CA PHE A 54 6.14 5.79 1.27
C PHE A 54 5.41 7.13 1.18
N ASN A 55 5.63 8.04 2.13
CA ASN A 55 4.86 9.28 2.27
C ASN A 55 3.34 9.01 2.25
N ALA A 56 2.94 7.95 2.94
CA ALA A 56 1.56 7.48 3.03
C ALA A 56 0.91 7.90 4.35
N GLU A 57 -0.39 8.15 4.33
CA GLU A 57 -1.15 8.50 5.52
C GLU A 57 -1.67 7.27 6.28
N ARG A 58 -1.87 6.16 5.55
CA ARG A 58 -2.45 4.92 6.10
C ARG A 58 -1.77 3.69 5.54
N LEU A 59 -1.69 2.67 6.38
CA LEU A 59 -1.27 1.32 6.02
C LEU A 59 -2.39 0.34 6.37
N THR A 60 -2.67 -0.58 5.46
CA THR A 60 -3.54 -1.73 5.72
C THR A 60 -2.81 -3.00 5.28
N ILE A 61 -2.79 -3.98 6.14
CA ILE A 61 -2.26 -5.32 5.84
C ILE A 61 -3.43 -6.29 5.81
N TYR A 62 -3.49 -7.10 4.76
CA TYR A 62 -4.48 -8.14 4.60
C TYR A 62 -3.82 -9.52 4.69
N THR A 63 -4.47 -10.42 5.41
CA THR A 63 -4.13 -11.84 5.43
C THR A 63 -5.25 -12.66 4.81
N LEU A 64 -4.94 -13.84 4.29
CA LEU A 64 -5.95 -14.78 3.83
C LEU A 64 -6.58 -15.51 5.02
N SER A 65 -7.90 -15.74 4.96
CA SER A 65 -8.58 -16.69 5.84
C SER A 65 -8.07 -18.12 5.62
N GLU A 66 -8.27 -19.00 6.57
CA GLU A 66 -7.84 -20.41 6.48
C GLU A 66 -8.42 -21.11 5.25
N ASP A 67 -9.70 -20.86 4.94
CA ASP A 67 -10.40 -21.40 3.77
C ASP A 67 -10.09 -20.66 2.46
N LYS A 68 -9.25 -19.62 2.51
CA LYS A 68 -8.86 -18.76 1.37
C LYS A 68 -10.03 -18.08 0.65
N SER A 69 -11.17 -17.93 1.32
CA SER A 69 -12.36 -17.27 0.74
C SER A 69 -12.40 -15.79 1.02
N PHE A 70 -11.68 -15.32 2.02
CA PHE A 70 -11.70 -13.94 2.47
C PHE A 70 -10.30 -13.37 2.68
N LEU A 71 -10.21 -12.06 2.51
CA LEU A 71 -9.13 -11.23 3.02
C LEU A 71 -9.56 -10.66 4.37
N ILE A 72 -8.69 -10.74 5.35
CA ILE A 72 -8.89 -10.22 6.69
C ILE A 72 -7.89 -9.09 6.92
N SER A 73 -8.38 -7.87 7.20
CA SER A 73 -7.54 -6.77 7.62
C SER A 73 -7.77 -6.46 9.09
N ARG A 74 -6.70 -6.18 9.80
CA ARG A 74 -6.74 -5.63 11.14
C ARG A 74 -6.62 -4.12 11.09
N VAL A 75 -7.57 -3.43 11.70
CA VAL A 75 -7.59 -1.97 11.76
C VAL A 75 -7.52 -1.54 13.21
N LYS A 76 -6.58 -0.68 13.53
CA LYS A 76 -6.49 -0.07 14.84
C LYS A 76 -7.64 0.91 15.04
N THR A 77 -8.53 0.62 15.99
CA THR A 77 -9.73 1.44 16.28
C THR A 77 -9.54 2.32 17.53
N GLY A 78 -8.45 2.14 18.27
CA GLY A 78 -8.13 2.89 19.48
C GLY A 78 -6.70 2.67 19.92
N PHE A 79 -6.35 3.05 21.14
CA PHE A 79 -4.97 2.92 21.64
C PHE A 79 -4.49 1.47 21.66
N ASP A 80 -5.35 0.52 22.05
CA ASP A 80 -5.01 -0.91 22.17
C ASP A 80 -6.12 -1.83 21.63
N SER A 81 -7.02 -1.31 20.79
CA SER A 81 -8.12 -2.08 20.21
C SER A 81 -7.98 -2.23 18.71
N PHE A 82 -8.21 -3.45 18.23
CA PHE A 82 -8.24 -3.77 16.81
C PHE A 82 -9.60 -4.34 16.43
N GLN A 83 -10.01 -4.08 15.21
CA GLN A 83 -11.20 -4.67 14.62
C GLN A 83 -10.82 -5.36 13.32
N ASP A 84 -11.28 -6.60 13.16
CA ASP A 84 -11.10 -7.34 11.93
C ASP A 84 -12.17 -6.99 10.91
N PHE A 85 -11.73 -6.66 9.69
CA PHE A 85 -12.61 -6.49 8.54
C PHE A 85 -12.38 -7.64 7.57
N LYS A 86 -13.48 -8.27 7.16
CA LYS A 86 -13.46 -9.33 6.17
C LYS A 86 -13.96 -8.80 4.82
N LEU A 87 -13.18 -9.07 3.78
CA LEU A 87 -13.53 -8.82 2.40
C LEU A 87 -13.52 -10.13 1.62
N PRO A 88 -14.54 -10.42 0.79
CA PRO A 88 -14.46 -11.57 -0.10
C PRO A 88 -13.23 -11.50 -1.01
N LEU A 89 -12.57 -12.65 -1.23
CA LEU A 89 -11.46 -12.75 -2.17
C LEU A 89 -12.02 -12.81 -3.60
N THR A 90 -12.42 -11.66 -4.12
CA THR A 90 -12.97 -11.49 -5.48
C THR A 90 -12.33 -10.30 -6.16
N GLU A 91 -12.39 -10.25 -7.49
CA GLU A 91 -11.82 -9.17 -8.29
C GLU A 91 -12.60 -7.84 -8.20
N ASN A 92 -13.68 -7.78 -7.43
CA ASN A 92 -14.53 -6.60 -7.36
C ASN A 92 -13.96 -5.48 -6.48
N SER A 93 -13.10 -5.80 -5.53
CA SER A 93 -12.40 -4.83 -4.69
C SER A 93 -10.91 -4.76 -5.04
N ILE A 94 -10.26 -3.65 -4.73
CA ILE A 94 -8.81 -3.47 -5.00
C ILE A 94 -8.00 -4.56 -4.29
N ALA A 95 -8.27 -4.79 -3.00
CA ALA A 95 -7.58 -5.83 -2.24
C ALA A 95 -7.85 -7.23 -2.77
N GLY A 96 -9.11 -7.53 -3.10
CA GLY A 96 -9.49 -8.81 -3.70
C GLY A 96 -8.83 -9.03 -5.05
N TYR A 97 -8.83 -8.04 -5.92
CA TYR A 97 -8.14 -8.09 -7.21
C TYR A 97 -6.64 -8.41 -7.06
N VAL A 98 -5.95 -7.68 -6.19
CA VAL A 98 -4.52 -7.93 -5.91
C VAL A 98 -4.32 -9.33 -5.33
N GLY A 99 -5.19 -9.76 -4.44
CA GLY A 99 -5.16 -11.11 -3.85
C GLY A 99 -5.34 -12.23 -4.87
N VAL A 100 -6.25 -12.07 -5.82
CA VAL A 100 -6.53 -13.06 -6.88
C VAL A 100 -5.44 -13.02 -7.96
N MET A 101 -5.16 -11.84 -8.49
CA MET A 101 -4.28 -11.67 -9.66
C MET A 101 -2.80 -11.68 -9.32
N LYS A 102 -2.43 -11.53 -8.05
CA LYS A 102 -1.04 -11.46 -7.58
C LYS A 102 -0.22 -10.38 -8.29
N LYS A 103 -0.84 -9.23 -8.55
CA LYS A 103 -0.22 -8.09 -9.24
C LYS A 103 -0.26 -6.86 -8.36
N VAL A 104 0.80 -6.04 -8.46
CA VAL A 104 0.83 -4.71 -7.85
C VAL A 104 -0.14 -3.79 -8.59
N VAL A 105 -0.89 -3.01 -7.83
CA VAL A 105 -1.81 -2.00 -8.35
C VAL A 105 -1.46 -0.65 -7.74
N ASN A 106 -1.30 0.36 -8.59
CA ASN A 106 -1.12 1.75 -8.19
C ASN A 106 -2.22 2.59 -8.84
N ILE A 107 -3.08 3.18 -8.03
CA ILE A 107 -4.25 3.97 -8.46
C ILE A 107 -4.04 5.40 -7.98
N GLU A 108 -4.13 6.37 -8.87
CA GLU A 108 -3.96 7.79 -8.54
C GLU A 108 -5.17 8.37 -7.83
N ASP A 109 -6.38 7.99 -8.25
CA ASP A 109 -7.63 8.38 -7.58
C ASP A 109 -8.68 7.27 -7.66
N VAL A 110 -8.99 6.68 -6.52
CA VAL A 110 -9.99 5.58 -6.41
C VAL A 110 -11.42 6.03 -6.75
N TYR A 111 -11.68 7.34 -6.82
CA TYR A 111 -12.96 7.90 -7.29
C TYR A 111 -13.02 8.02 -8.81
N ASN A 112 -11.89 7.86 -9.50
CA ASN A 112 -11.85 7.84 -10.95
C ASN A 112 -12.26 6.46 -11.49
N LYS A 113 -13.54 6.31 -11.81
CA LYS A 113 -14.09 5.04 -12.31
C LYS A 113 -13.44 4.58 -13.61
N SER A 114 -12.99 5.52 -14.46
CA SER A 114 -12.30 5.19 -15.71
C SER A 114 -10.94 4.54 -15.44
N GLU A 115 -10.22 5.03 -14.44
CA GLU A 115 -8.94 4.44 -14.01
C GLU A 115 -9.12 3.03 -13.45
N LEU A 116 -10.12 2.82 -12.59
CA LEU A 116 -10.44 1.49 -12.04
C LEU A 116 -10.79 0.50 -13.17
N ARG A 117 -11.60 0.91 -14.14
CA ARG A 117 -12.01 0.05 -15.26
C ARG A 117 -10.88 -0.35 -16.20
N LYS A 118 -9.81 0.44 -16.28
CA LYS A 118 -8.59 0.07 -17.03
C LYS A 118 -7.86 -1.11 -16.39
N ILE A 119 -7.99 -1.28 -15.08
CA ILE A 119 -7.40 -2.40 -14.33
C ILE A 119 -8.28 -3.63 -14.47
N SER A 120 -9.57 -3.51 -14.17
CA SER A 120 -10.58 -4.56 -14.31
C SER A 120 -11.97 -3.95 -14.47
N ALA A 121 -12.79 -4.55 -15.36
CA ALA A 121 -14.16 -4.08 -15.62
C ALA A 121 -15.07 -4.16 -14.39
N SER A 122 -14.81 -5.08 -13.47
CA SER A 122 -15.59 -5.29 -12.24
C SER A 122 -15.07 -4.54 -11.02
N LEU A 123 -13.92 -3.85 -11.16
CA LEU A 123 -13.27 -3.19 -10.03
C LEU A 123 -14.05 -1.98 -9.56
N THR A 124 -14.36 -1.97 -8.27
CA THR A 124 -15.08 -0.87 -7.61
C THR A 124 -14.37 -0.48 -6.32
N PHE A 125 -14.61 0.77 -5.87
CA PHE A 125 -14.15 1.26 -4.59
C PHE A 125 -15.35 1.46 -3.63
N PRO A 126 -15.29 0.96 -2.37
CA PRO A 126 -16.39 1.09 -1.41
C PRO A 126 -16.40 2.48 -0.79
N TYR A 127 -17.08 3.43 -1.40
CA TYR A 127 -17.20 4.82 -0.91
C TYR A 127 -17.81 4.96 0.48
N ASP A 128 -18.56 3.96 0.95
CA ASP A 128 -19.21 3.99 2.25
C ASP A 128 -18.22 4.00 3.42
N VAL A 129 -17.04 3.44 3.24
CA VAL A 129 -15.95 3.48 4.24
C VAL A 129 -15.49 4.92 4.42
N ASP A 130 -15.23 5.63 3.34
CA ASP A 130 -14.82 7.04 3.36
C ASP A 130 -15.90 7.91 4.00
N LYS A 131 -17.17 7.71 3.66
CA LYS A 131 -18.28 8.44 4.25
C LYS A 131 -18.39 8.24 5.76
N ARG A 132 -18.22 7.00 6.23
CA ARG A 132 -18.31 6.69 7.66
C ARG A 132 -17.14 7.24 8.46
N THR A 133 -15.93 7.25 7.87
CA THR A 133 -14.71 7.68 8.54
C THR A 133 -14.41 9.16 8.39
N GLY A 134 -15.11 9.86 7.47
CA GLY A 134 -14.80 11.25 7.11
C GLY A 134 -13.48 11.44 6.39
N TYR A 135 -12.83 10.34 5.99
CA TYR A 135 -11.56 10.34 5.27
C TYR A 135 -11.80 10.03 3.80
N ARG A 136 -11.34 10.92 2.90
CA ARG A 136 -11.39 10.67 1.46
C ARG A 136 -10.11 9.96 1.01
N THR A 137 -10.24 8.71 0.67
CA THR A 137 -9.17 7.95 0.03
C THR A 137 -8.93 8.50 -1.37
N LYS A 138 -7.70 8.74 -1.72
CA LYS A 138 -7.32 9.21 -3.06
C LYS A 138 -6.43 8.17 -3.74
N GLN A 139 -5.16 8.18 -3.43
CA GLN A 139 -4.18 7.26 -4.02
C GLN A 139 -4.10 5.97 -3.22
N VAL A 140 -4.01 4.85 -3.93
CA VAL A 140 -3.80 3.52 -3.33
C VAL A 140 -2.69 2.80 -4.08
N LEU A 141 -1.66 2.40 -3.35
CA LEU A 141 -0.66 1.44 -3.79
C LEU A 141 -0.88 0.14 -3.03
N MET A 142 -1.11 -0.94 -3.73
CA MET A 142 -1.33 -2.26 -3.13
C MET A 142 -0.48 -3.32 -3.83
N ALA A 143 0.20 -4.14 -3.02
CA ALA A 143 1.08 -5.20 -3.49
C ALA A 143 0.79 -6.52 -2.78
N PRO A 144 0.87 -7.65 -3.49
CA PRO A 144 0.87 -8.97 -2.87
C PRO A 144 2.21 -9.22 -2.18
N ILE A 145 2.19 -9.88 -1.04
CA ILE A 145 3.37 -10.28 -0.28
C ILE A 145 3.32 -11.78 0.02
#